data_73a474c91690fedbcfd0acf9ea58d74e
#
_entry.id   73a474c91690fedbcfd0acf9ea58d74e
#
_cell.length_a   1.000
_cell.length_b   1.000
_cell.length_c   1.000
_cell.angle_alpha   90.00
_cell.angle_beta   90.00
_cell.angle_gamma   90.00
#
_symmetry.space_group_name_H-M   'P 1'
#
loop_
_entity.id
_entity.type
_entity.pdbx_description
1 polymer ?
#
loop_
_entity_poly.entity_id
_entity_poly.type
_entity_poly.pdbx_seq_one_letter_code
_entity_poly.pdbx_strand_id
1 'polypeptide(L)'
;MERITGVALRYDEELPAPFVAAKGRGELATKLIALAREHGVPVVSREELAESLFYLEVGELVPESFYRVVAELLAFVWRTQGHGAGDIKSRK
;
A
#
# COMPACT_ATOMS: atom_id res chain seq x y z
N MET A 1 -18.08 12.83 11.42
CA MET A 1 -17.87 11.48 10.95
C MET A 1 -16.61 11.39 10.13
N GLU A 2 -15.74 10.52 10.50
CA GLU A 2 -14.48 10.43 9.82
C GLU A 2 -14.55 9.55 8.60
N ARG A 3 -13.77 9.92 7.61
CA ARG A 3 -13.66 9.11 6.44
C ARG A 3 -12.41 8.27 6.49
N ILE A 4 -12.56 7.04 6.07
CA ILE A 4 -11.43 6.15 5.93
C ILE A 4 -10.67 6.54 4.66
N THR A 5 -9.37 6.56 4.76
CA THR A 5 -8.51 6.80 3.59
C THR A 5 -7.77 5.52 3.30
N GLY A 6 -7.80 5.11 2.06
CA GLY A 6 -7.09 3.91 1.64
C GLY A 6 -6.16 4.23 0.48
N VAL A 7 -4.95 3.69 0.55
CA VAL A 7 -3.99 3.84 -0.53
C VAL A 7 -3.38 2.47 -0.77
N ALA A 8 -3.43 2.02 -2.00
CA ALA A 8 -2.83 0.74 -2.38
C ALA A 8 -1.51 1.03 -3.04
N LEU A 9 -0.46 0.37 -2.54
CA LEU A 9 0.86 0.50 -3.10
C LEU A 9 1.24 -0.79 -3.80
N ARG A 10 1.99 -0.67 -4.86
CA ARG A 10 2.49 -1.82 -5.57
C ARG A 10 3.98 -1.68 -5.74
N TYR A 11 4.69 -2.76 -5.49
CA TYR A 11 6.13 -2.75 -5.63
C TYR A 11 6.56 -3.73 -6.69
N ASP A 12 7.32 -3.23 -7.65
CA ASP A 12 7.87 -4.02 -8.71
C ASP A 12 9.38 -3.90 -8.61
N GLU A 13 10.08 -5.02 -8.59
CA GLU A 13 11.52 -5.00 -8.39
C GLU A 13 12.25 -4.18 -9.44
N GLU A 14 11.64 -4.03 -10.60
CA GLU A 14 12.28 -3.27 -11.66
C GLU A 14 12.15 -1.77 -11.47
N LEU A 15 11.35 -1.35 -10.52
CA LEU A 15 11.18 0.06 -10.24
C LEU A 15 12.00 0.47 -9.03
N PRO A 16 12.42 1.73 -8.99
CA PRO A 16 13.22 2.19 -7.85
C PRO A 16 12.44 2.31 -6.55
N ALA A 17 11.11 2.33 -6.63
CA ALA A 17 10.28 2.51 -5.44
C ALA A 17 8.89 1.99 -5.73
N PRO A 18 8.09 1.75 -4.68
CA PRO A 18 6.69 1.41 -4.89
C PRO A 18 5.95 2.57 -5.53
N PHE A 19 4.81 2.30 -6.13
CA PHE A 19 3.99 3.34 -6.71
C PHE A 19 2.55 3.19 -6.22
N VAL A 20 1.80 4.27 -6.36
CA VAL A 20 0.40 4.27 -5.94
C VAL A 20 -0.41 3.58 -7.01
N ALA A 21 -1.00 2.46 -6.65
CA ALA A 21 -1.81 1.69 -7.58
C ALA A 21 -3.27 2.14 -7.57
N ALA A 22 -3.75 2.55 -6.40
CA ALA A 22 -5.12 3.01 -6.26
C ALA A 22 -5.25 3.77 -4.97
N LYS A 23 -6.27 4.62 -4.88
CA LYS A 23 -6.53 5.33 -3.64
C LYS A 23 -7.99 5.72 -3.59
N GLY A 24 -8.47 5.99 -2.38
CA GLY A 24 -9.86 6.39 -2.21
C GLY A 24 -10.13 6.81 -0.80
N ARG A 25 -11.25 7.47 -0.62
CA ARG A 25 -11.74 7.88 0.69
C ARG A 25 -13.18 7.46 0.84
N GLY A 26 -13.60 7.25 2.09
CA GLY A 26 -14.96 6.89 2.37
C GLY A 26 -15.32 5.56 1.76
N GLU A 27 -16.38 5.53 1.02
CA GLU A 27 -16.83 4.28 0.42
C GLU A 27 -15.83 3.67 -0.52
N LEU A 28 -15.10 4.52 -1.25
CA LEU A 28 -14.08 4.01 -2.15
C LEU A 28 -12.98 3.32 -1.37
N ALA A 29 -12.60 3.88 -0.23
CA ALA A 29 -11.57 3.24 0.59
C ALA A 29 -12.08 1.90 1.11
N THR A 30 -13.33 1.85 1.54
CA THR A 30 -13.91 0.61 2.03
C THR A 30 -13.90 -0.46 0.94
N LYS A 31 -14.28 -0.07 -0.26
CA LYS A 31 -14.29 -1.03 -1.38
C LYS A 31 -12.88 -1.48 -1.73
N LEU A 32 -11.94 -0.54 -1.70
CA LEU A 32 -10.56 -0.86 -2.01
C LEU A 32 -10.00 -1.87 -1.00
N ILE A 33 -10.28 -1.65 0.27
CA ILE A 33 -9.82 -2.55 1.31
C ILE A 33 -10.46 -3.93 1.16
N ALA A 34 -11.75 -3.96 0.88
CA ALA A 34 -12.44 -5.23 0.71
C ALA A 34 -11.87 -5.99 -0.48
N LEU A 35 -11.60 -5.29 -1.56
CA LEU A 35 -11.04 -5.90 -2.75
C LEU A 35 -9.64 -6.44 -2.48
N ALA A 36 -8.84 -5.68 -1.73
CA ALA A 36 -7.50 -6.13 -1.38
C ALA A 36 -7.57 -7.43 -0.59
N ARG A 37 -8.46 -7.48 0.39
CA ARG A 37 -8.58 -8.69 1.19
C ARG A 37 -9.06 -9.86 0.38
N GLU A 38 -9.95 -9.59 -0.54
CA GLU A 38 -10.47 -10.64 -1.40
C GLU A 38 -9.39 -11.26 -2.25
N HIS A 39 -8.39 -10.48 -2.64
CA HIS A 39 -7.31 -10.95 -3.49
C HIS A 39 -6.05 -11.29 -2.72
N GLY A 40 -6.15 -11.36 -1.39
CA GLY A 40 -5.00 -11.76 -0.60
C GLY A 40 -3.92 -10.71 -0.46
N VAL A 41 -4.25 -9.46 -0.74
CA VAL A 41 -3.28 -8.38 -0.60
C VAL A 41 -3.27 -7.95 0.87
N PRO A 42 -2.10 -7.86 1.50
CA PRO A 42 -2.03 -7.45 2.90
C PRO A 42 -2.60 -6.05 3.10
N VAL A 43 -3.35 -5.90 4.18
CA VAL A 43 -3.94 -4.60 4.54
C VAL A 43 -3.41 -4.22 5.91
N VAL A 44 -2.83 -3.04 6.00
CA VAL A 44 -2.25 -2.54 7.24
C VAL A 44 -2.90 -1.19 7.56
N SER A 45 -3.19 -0.99 8.81
CA SER A 45 -3.86 0.23 9.25
C SER A 45 -2.84 1.26 9.73
N ARG A 46 -2.63 2.29 8.94
CA ARG A 46 -1.70 3.38 9.22
C ARG A 46 -2.31 4.67 8.72
N GLU A 47 -3.13 5.29 9.55
CA GLU A 47 -3.91 6.44 9.10
C GLU A 47 -3.08 7.61 8.63
N GLU A 48 -2.07 7.97 9.39
CA GLU A 48 -1.27 9.13 9.03
C GLU A 48 -0.53 8.92 7.73
N LEU A 49 -0.03 7.71 7.56
CA LEU A 49 0.69 7.40 6.34
C LEU A 49 -0.25 7.40 5.15
N ALA A 50 -1.43 6.83 5.31
CA ALA A 50 -2.39 6.80 4.23
C ALA A 50 -2.78 8.22 3.81
N GLU A 51 -2.99 9.09 4.79
CA GLU A 51 -3.33 10.47 4.47
C GLU A 51 -2.22 11.17 3.72
N SER A 52 -0.99 10.93 4.12
CA SER A 52 0.14 11.55 3.44
C SER A 52 0.28 11.03 2.02
N LEU A 53 0.12 9.74 1.85
CA LEU A 53 0.27 9.12 0.53
C LEU A 53 -0.89 9.44 -0.39
N PHE A 54 -2.02 9.81 0.19
CA PHE A 54 -3.21 10.06 -0.62
C PHE A 54 -2.99 11.20 -1.63
N TYR A 55 -2.10 12.12 -1.32
CA TYR A 55 -1.87 13.26 -2.19
C TYR A 55 -1.00 12.94 -3.39
N LEU A 56 -0.44 11.74 -3.43
CA LEU A 56 0.29 11.32 -4.61
C LEU A 56 -0.70 10.90 -5.69
N GLU A 57 -0.30 11.05 -6.94
CA GLU A 57 -1.14 10.62 -8.05
C GLU A 57 -1.07 9.13 -8.24
N VAL A 58 -2.15 8.56 -8.75
CA VAL A 58 -2.13 7.15 -9.12
C VAL A 58 -1.08 6.97 -10.21
N GLY A 59 -0.22 6.00 -10.02
CA GLY A 59 0.91 5.75 -10.92
C GLY A 59 2.19 6.40 -10.48
N GLU A 60 2.12 7.31 -9.52
CA GLU A 60 3.30 8.04 -9.08
C GLU A 60 4.14 7.18 -8.15
N LEU A 61 5.45 7.25 -8.32
CA LEU A 61 6.34 6.55 -7.41
C LEU A 61 6.33 7.25 -6.06
N VAL A 62 6.45 6.47 -5.01
CA VAL A 62 6.51 7.00 -3.66
C VAL A 62 7.80 7.80 -3.54
N PRO A 63 7.72 9.07 -3.09
CA PRO A 63 8.94 9.89 -2.98
C PRO A 63 9.89 9.37 -1.93
N GLU A 64 11.13 9.77 -2.10
CA GLU A 64 12.21 9.33 -1.23
C GLU A 64 11.94 9.63 0.24
N SER A 65 11.24 10.71 0.52
CA SER A 65 10.96 11.07 1.90
C SER A 65 10.12 10.03 2.62
N PHE A 66 9.45 9.13 1.88
CA PHE A 66 8.66 8.08 2.48
C PHE A 66 9.37 6.72 2.49
N TYR A 67 10.58 6.65 1.93
CA TYR A 67 11.23 5.34 1.77
C TYR A 67 11.37 4.57 3.06
N ARG A 68 11.77 5.26 4.11
CA ARG A 68 12.02 4.58 5.37
C ARG A 68 10.76 3.97 5.95
N VAL A 69 9.70 4.78 6.02
CA VAL A 69 8.48 4.28 6.63
C VAL A 69 7.83 3.19 5.78
N VAL A 70 7.92 3.34 4.46
CA VAL A 70 7.35 2.32 3.58
C VAL A 70 8.17 1.05 3.65
N ALA A 71 9.48 1.18 3.71
CA ALA A 71 10.34 0.00 3.85
C ALA A 71 10.05 -0.74 5.14
N GLU A 72 9.85 -0.01 6.22
CA GLU A 72 9.53 -0.65 7.49
C GLU A 72 8.18 -1.36 7.42
N LEU A 73 7.25 -0.76 6.73
CA LEU A 73 5.94 -1.35 6.56
C LEU A 73 6.03 -2.65 5.77
N LEU A 74 6.77 -2.62 4.68
CA LEU A 74 6.94 -3.82 3.86
C LEU A 74 7.65 -4.92 4.63
N ALA A 75 8.65 -4.56 5.41
CA ALA A 75 9.36 -5.53 6.23
C ALA A 75 8.43 -6.16 7.25
N PHE A 76 7.57 -5.34 7.85
CA PHE A 76 6.60 -5.84 8.81
C PHE A 76 5.64 -6.82 8.14
N VAL A 77 5.15 -6.48 6.97
CA VAL A 77 4.23 -7.35 6.24
C VAL A 77 4.91 -8.66 5.89
N TRP A 78 6.13 -8.59 5.41
CA TRP A 78 6.85 -9.81 5.04
C TRP A 78 7.06 -10.71 6.25
N ARG A 79 7.38 -10.13 7.39
CA ARG A 79 7.59 -10.93 8.60
C ARG A 79 6.32 -11.60 9.06
N THR A 80 5.22 -10.87 9.04
CA THR A 80 3.96 -11.39 9.56
C THR A 80 3.23 -12.27 8.57
N GLN A 81 3.41 -12.00 7.28
CA GLN A 81 2.76 -12.79 6.24
C GLN A 81 3.64 -13.91 5.74
N GLY A 82 4.88 -13.91 6.15
CA GLY A 82 5.79 -14.95 5.74
C GLY A 82 6.05 -14.87 4.24
N HIS A 83 6.15 -16.02 3.63
CA HIS A 83 6.48 -16.07 2.22
C HIS A 83 5.44 -15.46 1.33
N GLY A 84 4.24 -15.34 1.84
CA GLY A 84 3.19 -14.75 1.03
C GLY A 84 3.54 -13.37 0.54
N ALA A 85 4.11 -12.56 1.42
CA ALA A 85 4.46 -11.21 1.04
C ALA A 85 5.59 -11.18 0.03
N GLY A 86 6.54 -12.08 0.20
CA GLY A 86 7.62 -12.18 -0.75
C GLY A 86 7.12 -12.60 -2.11
N ASP A 87 6.16 -13.49 -2.10
CA ASP A 87 5.61 -13.96 -3.35
C ASP A 87 4.84 -12.89 -4.06
N ILE A 88 4.16 -12.04 -3.33
CA ILE A 88 3.46 -10.95 -3.94
C ILE A 88 4.40 -10.11 -4.75
N LYS A 89 5.53 -9.85 -4.19
CA LYS A 89 6.52 -9.08 -4.88
C LYS A 89 7.00 -9.79 -6.13
N SER A 90 7.19 -11.07 -6.05
CA SER A 90 7.72 -11.78 -7.19
C SER A 90 6.67 -12.08 -8.22
N ARG A 91 5.42 -11.86 -7.91
CA ARG A 91 4.39 -12.11 -8.85
C ARG A 91 4.49 -11.27 -10.00
N LYS A 92 4.94 -10.12 -9.80
CA LYS A 92 5.08 -9.20 -10.88
C LYS A 92 4.23 -9.43 -12.05
#